data_8d5c4a475006de34cae99793375ea59a
#
_entry.id   8d5c4a475006de34cae99793375ea59a
#
_cell.length_a   1.000
_cell.length_b   1.000
_cell.length_c   1.000
_cell.angle_alpha   90.00
_cell.angle_beta   90.00
_cell.angle_gamma   90.00
#
_symmetry.space_group_name_H-M   'P 1'
#
loop_
_entity.id
_entity.type
_entity.pdbx_description
1 polymer ?
#
loop_
_entity_poly.entity_id
_entity_poly.type
_entity_poly.pdbx_seq_one_letter_code
_entity_poly.pdbx_strand_id
1 'polypeptide(L)'
;MESSEVVKIRVENIYPHPDNPRKDLGDVTELAESMKKHGVMQNLTVIPASALTADPEDQPDADKVSVISDFHALIGHRRLEAAKLAGLVEVPCQIRSKISRKEQVGIMLLENIQREDLTIQEQAQGFQMMLDLGDTEDQIAEKTGFSKSTVRHRLNIAKLDQEKLKEKQQDDAFQLTLKDLYELEKIKDVEMRNEILDKASSSRDIVSRVQNEITNAKKKENAKKLKAKLKKMGVEKAPEQYSQQMYNGKWKTVIEINLTDDVPDEIELPEQKGQMYWYETWRDLRIVTKAPKEKKKPTKEELAKKEQDRKSKEVKEILKGSAARRKDFISGIISGKIPALKDENV
;
A
#
# COMPACT_ATOMS: atom_id res chain seq x y z
N MET A 1 -47.59 -2.75 -4.27
CA MET A 1 -47.36 -4.06 -3.63
C MET A 1 -48.56 -4.94 -3.97
N GLU A 2 -48.39 -5.82 -4.94
CA GLU A 2 -49.45 -6.81 -5.22
C GLU A 2 -49.53 -7.74 -3.99
N SER A 3 -50.70 -7.78 -3.38
CA SER A 3 -51.01 -8.76 -2.32
C SER A 3 -51.15 -10.13 -2.97
N SER A 4 -50.03 -10.83 -3.14
CA SER A 4 -50.07 -12.19 -3.58
C SER A 4 -50.73 -13.03 -2.50
N GLU A 5 -51.81 -13.73 -2.89
CA GLU A 5 -52.60 -14.58 -2.03
C GLU A 5 -51.70 -15.69 -1.43
N VAL A 6 -51.91 -16.00 -0.14
CA VAL A 6 -51.20 -17.10 0.52
C VAL A 6 -51.91 -18.39 0.20
N VAL A 7 -51.23 -19.32 -0.45
CA VAL A 7 -51.72 -20.61 -0.84
C VAL A 7 -51.03 -21.73 -0.05
N LYS A 8 -51.73 -22.87 0.18
CA LYS A 8 -51.10 -24.04 0.76
C LYS A 8 -50.52 -24.92 -0.33
N ILE A 9 -49.24 -25.24 -0.19
CA ILE A 9 -48.51 -26.11 -1.14
C ILE A 9 -47.97 -27.30 -0.38
N ARG A 10 -48.02 -28.46 -1.02
CA ARG A 10 -47.49 -29.73 -0.44
C ARG A 10 -45.97 -29.60 -0.27
N VAL A 11 -45.46 -29.97 0.90
CA VAL A 11 -44.03 -29.89 1.24
C VAL A 11 -43.18 -30.71 0.27
N GLU A 12 -43.69 -31.82 -0.24
CA GLU A 12 -43.00 -32.68 -1.22
C GLU A 12 -42.77 -32.00 -2.57
N ASN A 13 -43.59 -31.00 -2.93
CA ASN A 13 -43.50 -30.23 -4.17
C ASN A 13 -42.58 -28.98 -4.03
N ILE A 14 -41.96 -28.76 -2.87
CA ILE A 14 -41.11 -27.60 -2.64
C ILE A 14 -39.66 -28.05 -2.47
N TYR A 15 -38.79 -27.54 -3.34
CA TYR A 15 -37.35 -27.82 -3.37
C TYR A 15 -36.54 -26.61 -2.95
N PRO A 16 -35.33 -26.80 -2.39
CA PRO A 16 -34.42 -25.71 -2.19
C PRO A 16 -34.03 -25.04 -3.52
N HIS A 17 -33.83 -23.74 -3.52
CA HIS A 17 -33.32 -23.06 -4.70
C HIS A 17 -31.87 -23.49 -4.97
N PRO A 18 -31.48 -23.85 -6.22
CA PRO A 18 -30.12 -24.33 -6.51
C PRO A 18 -29.03 -23.29 -6.22
N ASP A 19 -29.31 -22.01 -6.40
CA ASP A 19 -28.36 -20.89 -6.13
C ASP A 19 -28.53 -20.31 -4.73
N ASN A 20 -29.13 -21.02 -3.79
CA ASN A 20 -29.22 -20.54 -2.42
C ASN A 20 -27.81 -20.27 -1.87
N PRO A 21 -27.46 -19.03 -1.49
CA PRO A 21 -26.16 -18.69 -0.96
C PRO A 21 -25.89 -19.40 0.39
N ARG A 22 -26.94 -19.71 1.14
CA ARG A 22 -26.84 -20.41 2.40
C ARG A 22 -26.80 -21.93 2.18
N LYS A 23 -25.63 -22.56 2.35
CA LYS A 23 -25.43 -24.00 2.19
C LYS A 23 -25.71 -24.79 3.49
N ASP A 24 -25.38 -24.18 4.64
CA ASP A 24 -25.63 -24.75 5.96
C ASP A 24 -26.85 -24.08 6.59
N LEU A 25 -27.89 -24.90 6.83
CA LEU A 25 -29.13 -24.44 7.47
C LEU A 25 -29.05 -24.52 9.00
N GLY A 26 -28.04 -25.18 9.56
CA GLY A 26 -27.87 -25.43 10.99
C GLY A 26 -28.97 -26.36 11.54
N ASP A 27 -29.02 -26.52 12.85
CA ASP A 27 -30.05 -27.34 13.51
C ASP A 27 -31.42 -26.67 13.37
N VAL A 28 -32.40 -27.44 12.93
CA VAL A 28 -33.79 -27.03 12.78
C VAL A 28 -34.77 -27.82 13.68
N THR A 29 -34.25 -28.60 14.63
CA THR A 29 -35.04 -29.50 15.49
C THR A 29 -36.06 -28.75 16.34
N GLU A 30 -35.62 -27.69 17.03
CA GLU A 30 -36.51 -26.85 17.84
C GLU A 30 -37.60 -26.17 17.00
N LEU A 31 -37.22 -25.70 15.80
CA LEU A 31 -38.16 -25.11 14.86
C LEU A 31 -39.17 -26.11 14.36
N ALA A 32 -38.77 -27.36 14.10
CA ALA A 32 -39.66 -28.44 13.69
C ALA A 32 -40.66 -28.82 14.82
N GLU A 33 -40.19 -28.87 16.07
CA GLU A 33 -41.07 -29.11 17.22
C GLU A 33 -42.10 -28.01 17.41
N SER A 34 -41.65 -26.74 17.27
CA SER A 34 -42.54 -25.59 17.30
C SER A 34 -43.60 -25.66 16.20
N MET A 35 -43.20 -26.01 14.98
CA MET A 35 -44.12 -26.16 13.84
C MET A 35 -45.14 -27.31 14.02
N LYS A 36 -44.75 -28.39 14.68
CA LYS A 36 -45.70 -29.45 15.06
C LYS A 36 -46.80 -28.96 16.00
N LYS A 37 -46.44 -28.09 16.93
CA LYS A 37 -47.37 -27.58 17.97
C LYS A 37 -48.26 -26.44 17.47
N HIS A 38 -47.69 -25.54 16.70
CA HIS A 38 -48.33 -24.26 16.37
C HIS A 38 -48.58 -24.04 14.87
N GLY A 39 -48.14 -24.98 14.03
CA GLY A 39 -48.14 -24.79 12.58
C GLY A 39 -47.06 -23.83 12.09
N VAL A 40 -47.09 -23.52 10.81
CA VAL A 40 -46.18 -22.57 10.16
C VAL A 40 -46.71 -21.14 10.32
N MET A 41 -46.13 -20.36 11.20
CA MET A 41 -46.57 -18.97 11.51
C MET A 41 -46.15 -17.95 10.45
N GLN A 42 -45.05 -18.18 9.74
CA GLN A 42 -44.57 -17.31 8.66
C GLN A 42 -44.57 -18.10 7.35
N ASN A 43 -45.15 -17.53 6.30
CA ASN A 43 -45.20 -18.14 4.97
C ASN A 43 -43.79 -18.33 4.40
N LEU A 44 -43.64 -19.32 3.53
CA LEU A 44 -42.51 -19.44 2.62
C LEU A 44 -42.77 -18.52 1.41
N THR A 45 -41.71 -18.02 0.78
CA THR A 45 -41.80 -17.41 -0.55
C THR A 45 -41.22 -18.37 -1.55
N VAL A 46 -42.02 -18.74 -2.57
CA VAL A 46 -41.64 -19.74 -3.56
C VAL A 46 -41.83 -19.22 -4.98
N ILE A 47 -41.12 -19.85 -5.92
CA ILE A 47 -41.29 -19.65 -7.38
C ILE A 47 -41.67 -20.96 -8.03
N PRO A 48 -42.42 -20.96 -9.14
CA PRO A 48 -42.62 -22.15 -9.96
C PRO A 48 -41.29 -22.69 -10.47
N ALA A 49 -41.13 -23.99 -10.60
CA ALA A 49 -39.90 -24.60 -11.11
C ALA A 49 -39.52 -24.08 -12.52
N SER A 50 -40.52 -23.79 -13.35
CA SER A 50 -40.30 -23.15 -14.67
C SER A 50 -39.60 -21.80 -14.59
N ALA A 51 -39.75 -21.05 -13.51
CA ALA A 51 -39.13 -19.73 -13.34
C ALA A 51 -37.59 -19.78 -13.13
N LEU A 52 -37.02 -20.97 -12.95
CA LEU A 52 -35.55 -21.12 -12.90
C LEU A 52 -34.88 -20.87 -14.26
N THR A 53 -35.59 -21.19 -15.36
CA THR A 53 -35.01 -21.19 -16.72
C THR A 53 -35.75 -20.30 -17.69
N ALA A 54 -37.02 -19.97 -17.42
CA ALA A 54 -37.84 -19.14 -18.29
C ALA A 54 -37.58 -17.65 -18.06
N ASP A 55 -37.61 -16.88 -19.13
CA ASP A 55 -37.60 -15.43 -19.03
C ASP A 55 -38.83 -14.90 -18.27
N PRO A 56 -38.79 -13.79 -17.57
CA PRO A 56 -39.86 -13.26 -16.76
C PRO A 56 -41.19 -13.12 -17.53
N GLU A 57 -41.14 -12.79 -18.83
CA GLU A 57 -42.30 -12.62 -19.71
C GLU A 57 -43.00 -13.96 -20.01
N ASP A 58 -42.24 -15.05 -20.05
CA ASP A 58 -42.73 -16.40 -20.33
C ASP A 58 -43.19 -17.16 -19.07
N GLN A 59 -43.00 -16.58 -17.88
CA GLN A 59 -43.45 -17.19 -16.63
C GLN A 59 -44.96 -16.97 -16.44
N PRO A 60 -45.65 -18.00 -15.91
CA PRO A 60 -47.06 -17.87 -15.63
C PRO A 60 -47.36 -16.83 -14.55
N ASP A 61 -48.52 -16.20 -14.60
CA ASP A 61 -48.99 -15.34 -13.52
C ASP A 61 -49.13 -16.16 -12.24
N ALA A 62 -48.80 -15.55 -11.06
CA ALA A 62 -48.75 -16.27 -9.77
C ALA A 62 -50.13 -16.92 -9.41
N ASP A 63 -51.21 -16.27 -9.77
CA ASP A 63 -52.60 -16.76 -9.58
C ASP A 63 -53.01 -17.89 -10.53
N LYS A 64 -52.27 -18.10 -11.60
CA LYS A 64 -52.51 -19.14 -12.60
C LYS A 64 -51.62 -20.38 -12.39
N VAL A 65 -50.68 -20.31 -11.45
CA VAL A 65 -49.82 -21.47 -11.16
C VAL A 65 -50.60 -22.51 -10.36
N SER A 66 -50.60 -23.75 -10.87
CA SER A 66 -51.22 -24.88 -10.15
C SER A 66 -50.44 -25.22 -8.89
N VAL A 67 -51.12 -25.34 -7.76
CA VAL A 67 -50.52 -25.73 -6.46
C VAL A 67 -49.93 -27.14 -6.42
N ILE A 68 -50.23 -27.97 -7.42
CA ILE A 68 -49.66 -29.31 -7.60
C ILE A 68 -48.35 -29.29 -8.43
N SER A 69 -47.95 -28.15 -8.95
CA SER A 69 -46.67 -28.01 -9.66
C SER A 69 -45.52 -28.03 -8.68
N ASP A 70 -44.31 -28.23 -9.20
CA ASP A 70 -43.06 -28.11 -8.45
C ASP A 70 -42.66 -26.65 -8.25
N PHE A 71 -42.13 -26.35 -7.08
CA PHE A 71 -41.70 -25.01 -6.66
C PHE A 71 -40.28 -25.02 -6.10
N HIS A 72 -39.62 -23.87 -6.14
CA HIS A 72 -38.38 -23.63 -5.43
C HIS A 72 -38.55 -22.52 -4.39
N ALA A 73 -38.03 -22.77 -3.19
CA ALA A 73 -38.07 -21.79 -2.11
C ALA A 73 -37.07 -20.65 -2.37
N LEU A 74 -37.54 -19.39 -2.38
CA LEU A 74 -36.68 -18.20 -2.36
C LEU A 74 -36.38 -17.77 -0.94
N ILE A 75 -37.39 -17.75 -0.06
CA ILE A 75 -37.29 -17.34 1.34
C ILE A 75 -37.86 -18.42 2.22
N GLY A 76 -37.17 -18.77 3.31
CA GLY A 76 -37.61 -19.68 4.32
C GLY A 76 -37.08 -21.12 4.18
N HIS A 77 -35.89 -21.31 3.66
CA HIS A 77 -35.22 -22.60 3.51
C HIS A 77 -35.14 -23.38 4.84
N ARG A 78 -34.85 -22.74 5.98
CA ARG A 78 -34.87 -23.38 7.31
C ARG A 78 -36.27 -23.85 7.67
N ARG A 79 -37.31 -23.04 7.36
CA ARG A 79 -38.71 -23.39 7.60
C ARG A 79 -39.17 -24.59 6.73
N LEU A 80 -38.72 -24.64 5.49
CA LEU A 80 -38.95 -25.77 4.61
C LEU A 80 -38.38 -27.07 5.20
N GLU A 81 -37.10 -27.00 5.64
CA GLU A 81 -36.45 -28.19 6.21
C GLU A 81 -37.08 -28.59 7.55
N ALA A 82 -37.43 -27.65 8.40
CA ALA A 82 -38.16 -27.89 9.64
C ALA A 82 -39.55 -28.49 9.38
N ALA A 83 -40.26 -28.03 8.34
CA ALA A 83 -41.57 -28.59 7.95
C ALA A 83 -41.46 -30.03 7.49
N LYS A 84 -40.42 -30.37 6.72
CA LYS A 84 -40.09 -31.74 6.34
C LYS A 84 -39.82 -32.63 7.57
N LEU A 85 -38.98 -32.14 8.48
CA LEU A 85 -38.66 -32.87 9.73
C LEU A 85 -39.87 -33.00 10.64
N ALA A 86 -40.74 -32.01 10.66
CA ALA A 86 -42.00 -32.02 11.41
C ALA A 86 -43.05 -32.97 10.80
N GLY A 87 -42.89 -33.47 9.58
CA GLY A 87 -43.86 -34.32 8.86
C GLY A 87 -45.10 -33.54 8.44
N LEU A 88 -45.00 -32.23 8.18
CA LEU A 88 -46.14 -31.45 7.70
C LEU A 88 -46.44 -31.79 6.25
N VAL A 89 -47.74 -31.96 5.92
CA VAL A 89 -48.18 -32.28 4.55
C VAL A 89 -48.16 -31.03 3.68
N GLU A 90 -48.55 -29.90 4.21
CA GLU A 90 -48.69 -28.65 3.49
C GLU A 90 -48.12 -27.47 4.31
N VAL A 91 -47.62 -26.44 3.63
CA VAL A 91 -47.14 -25.22 4.24
C VAL A 91 -47.72 -23.99 3.52
N PRO A 92 -47.98 -22.88 4.24
CA PRO A 92 -48.45 -21.66 3.63
C PRO A 92 -47.31 -21.00 2.82
N CYS A 93 -47.58 -20.70 1.56
CA CYS A 93 -46.62 -20.14 0.62
C CYS A 93 -47.17 -18.90 -0.08
N GLN A 94 -46.32 -17.98 -0.34
CA GLN A 94 -46.53 -16.86 -1.24
C GLN A 94 -45.81 -17.13 -2.55
N ILE A 95 -46.54 -17.24 -3.65
CA ILE A 95 -45.95 -17.51 -4.96
C ILE A 95 -45.45 -16.18 -5.56
N ARG A 96 -44.21 -16.17 -5.97
CA ARG A 96 -43.60 -15.10 -6.81
C ARG A 96 -43.41 -15.62 -8.20
N SER A 97 -43.79 -14.82 -9.19
CA SER A 97 -43.55 -15.10 -10.62
C SER A 97 -43.09 -13.85 -11.35
N LYS A 98 -42.75 -13.98 -12.60
CA LYS A 98 -42.25 -12.91 -13.46
C LYS A 98 -41.00 -12.20 -12.90
N ILE A 99 -40.16 -12.99 -12.27
CA ILE A 99 -38.88 -12.50 -11.72
C ILE A 99 -37.71 -13.21 -12.40
N SER A 100 -36.73 -12.39 -12.82
CA SER A 100 -35.51 -12.87 -13.47
C SER A 100 -34.63 -13.66 -12.49
N ARG A 101 -33.72 -14.49 -13.02
CA ARG A 101 -32.74 -15.23 -12.22
C ARG A 101 -31.92 -14.32 -11.33
N LYS A 102 -31.54 -13.15 -11.84
CA LYS A 102 -30.83 -12.10 -11.10
C LYS A 102 -31.63 -11.62 -9.90
N GLU A 103 -32.91 -11.33 -10.07
CA GLU A 103 -33.81 -10.91 -8.98
C GLU A 103 -34.01 -12.02 -7.95
N GLN A 104 -34.15 -13.29 -8.39
CA GLN A 104 -34.25 -14.44 -7.50
C GLN A 104 -33.03 -14.51 -6.56
N VAL A 105 -31.84 -14.47 -7.10
CA VAL A 105 -30.59 -14.48 -6.31
C VAL A 105 -30.48 -13.23 -5.43
N GLY A 106 -30.85 -12.07 -5.94
CA GLY A 106 -30.88 -10.81 -5.18
C GLY A 106 -31.79 -10.87 -3.95
N ILE A 107 -33.00 -11.45 -4.08
CA ILE A 107 -33.94 -11.65 -2.95
C ILE A 107 -33.33 -12.57 -1.89
N MET A 108 -32.75 -13.68 -2.30
CA MET A 108 -32.13 -14.64 -1.37
C MET A 108 -30.91 -14.03 -0.66
N LEU A 109 -30.09 -13.26 -1.38
CA LEU A 109 -28.94 -12.56 -0.80
C LEU A 109 -29.40 -11.51 0.21
N LEU A 110 -30.43 -10.73 -0.13
CA LEU A 110 -30.96 -9.69 0.75
C LEU A 110 -31.51 -10.29 2.04
N GLU A 111 -32.31 -11.37 1.96
CA GLU A 111 -32.81 -12.09 3.13
C GLU A 111 -31.66 -12.60 4.00
N ASN A 112 -30.66 -13.20 3.36
CA ASN A 112 -29.51 -13.72 4.09
C ASN A 112 -28.68 -12.61 4.75
N ILE A 113 -28.48 -11.46 4.10
CA ILE A 113 -27.71 -10.32 4.64
C ILE A 113 -28.42 -9.65 5.80
N GLN A 114 -29.73 -9.66 5.87
CA GLN A 114 -30.52 -9.06 6.96
C GLN A 114 -30.53 -9.90 8.26
N ARG A 115 -29.84 -11.02 8.29
CA ARG A 115 -29.71 -11.83 9.51
C ARG A 115 -28.78 -11.16 10.51
N GLU A 116 -29.12 -11.24 11.79
CA GLU A 116 -28.34 -10.67 12.89
C GLU A 116 -27.04 -11.44 13.18
N ASP A 117 -26.99 -12.73 12.82
CA ASP A 117 -25.88 -13.66 13.11
C ASP A 117 -24.79 -13.73 12.03
N LEU A 118 -24.85 -12.89 10.99
CA LEU A 118 -23.87 -12.90 9.93
C LEU A 118 -22.51 -12.35 10.39
N THR A 119 -21.48 -13.10 10.10
CA THR A 119 -20.10 -12.66 10.25
C THR A 119 -19.77 -11.51 9.26
N ILE A 120 -18.76 -10.75 9.58
CA ILE A 120 -18.25 -9.67 8.70
C ILE A 120 -17.84 -10.22 7.33
N GLN A 121 -17.28 -11.42 7.31
CA GLN A 121 -16.85 -12.10 6.09
C GLN A 121 -18.04 -12.53 5.22
N GLU A 122 -19.08 -13.09 5.82
CA GLU A 122 -20.31 -13.46 5.10
C GLU A 122 -21.02 -12.22 4.55
N GLN A 123 -21.08 -11.12 5.30
CA GLN A 123 -21.58 -9.83 4.80
C GLN A 123 -20.75 -9.35 3.60
N ALA A 124 -19.43 -9.43 3.68
CA ALA A 124 -18.52 -9.01 2.61
C ALA A 124 -18.75 -9.83 1.33
N GLN A 125 -18.88 -11.14 1.46
CA GLN A 125 -19.19 -12.04 0.35
C GLN A 125 -20.58 -11.75 -0.24
N GLY A 126 -21.59 -11.54 0.61
CA GLY A 126 -22.94 -11.18 0.16
C GLY A 126 -22.97 -9.88 -0.63
N PHE A 127 -22.28 -8.84 -0.17
CA PHE A 127 -22.18 -7.58 -0.91
C PHE A 127 -21.39 -7.72 -2.22
N GLN A 128 -20.34 -8.54 -2.24
CA GLN A 128 -19.62 -8.83 -3.47
C GLN A 128 -20.51 -9.52 -4.49
N MET A 129 -21.31 -10.50 -4.06
CA MET A 129 -22.27 -11.19 -4.95
C MET A 129 -23.33 -10.21 -5.50
N MET A 130 -23.84 -9.27 -4.70
CA MET A 130 -24.75 -8.23 -5.18
C MET A 130 -24.08 -7.31 -6.22
N LEU A 131 -22.82 -6.93 -5.99
CA LEU A 131 -22.02 -6.15 -6.94
C LEU A 131 -21.84 -6.92 -8.27
N ASP A 132 -21.52 -8.21 -8.20
CA ASP A 132 -21.33 -9.09 -9.36
C ASP A 132 -22.64 -9.27 -10.15
N LEU A 133 -23.79 -9.22 -9.47
CA LEU A 133 -25.10 -9.15 -10.10
C LEU A 133 -25.39 -7.80 -10.76
N GLY A 134 -24.50 -6.80 -10.62
CA GLY A 134 -24.57 -5.50 -11.26
C GLY A 134 -25.26 -4.42 -10.42
N ASP A 135 -25.44 -4.64 -9.13
CA ASP A 135 -25.84 -3.57 -8.21
C ASP A 135 -24.65 -2.63 -7.96
N THR A 136 -24.92 -1.34 -7.83
CA THR A 136 -23.90 -0.36 -7.39
C THR A 136 -23.77 -0.35 -5.86
N GLU A 137 -22.67 0.18 -5.34
CA GLU A 137 -22.50 0.38 -3.88
C GLU A 137 -23.70 1.13 -3.26
N ASP A 138 -24.25 2.10 -3.98
CA ASP A 138 -25.41 2.88 -3.53
C ASP A 138 -26.68 2.03 -3.46
N GLN A 139 -26.92 1.22 -4.48
CA GLN A 139 -28.08 0.32 -4.52
C GLN A 139 -27.97 -0.78 -3.46
N ILE A 140 -26.76 -1.30 -3.22
CA ILE A 140 -26.53 -2.27 -2.14
C ILE A 140 -26.85 -1.62 -0.78
N ALA A 141 -26.39 -0.40 -0.53
CA ALA A 141 -26.66 0.33 0.71
C ALA A 141 -28.17 0.56 0.92
N GLU A 142 -28.88 0.99 -0.13
CA GLU A 142 -30.32 1.23 -0.10
C GLU A 142 -31.11 -0.07 0.17
N LYS A 143 -30.79 -1.15 -0.55
CA LYS A 143 -31.48 -2.45 -0.42
C LYS A 143 -31.26 -3.10 0.94
N THR A 144 -30.04 -3.01 1.47
CA THR A 144 -29.63 -3.73 2.69
C THR A 144 -29.84 -2.91 3.97
N GLY A 145 -30.00 -1.59 3.87
CA GLY A 145 -30.08 -0.67 4.99
C GLY A 145 -28.75 -0.33 5.65
N PHE A 146 -27.63 -0.85 5.16
CA PHE A 146 -26.30 -0.49 5.64
C PHE A 146 -25.86 0.87 5.07
N SER A 147 -24.97 1.56 5.81
CA SER A 147 -24.36 2.79 5.29
C SER A 147 -23.46 2.49 4.08
N LYS A 148 -23.35 3.44 3.12
CA LYS A 148 -22.41 3.33 1.98
C LYS A 148 -20.97 3.06 2.44
N SER A 149 -20.56 3.66 3.55
CA SER A 149 -19.24 3.43 4.14
C SER A 149 -19.07 1.96 4.56
N THR A 150 -20.09 1.40 5.23
CA THR A 150 -20.08 -0.02 5.63
C THR A 150 -20.00 -0.95 4.41
N VAL A 151 -20.80 -0.68 3.38
CA VAL A 151 -20.79 -1.47 2.14
C VAL A 151 -19.39 -1.45 1.51
N ARG A 152 -18.78 -0.26 1.38
CA ARG A 152 -17.41 -0.10 0.83
C ARG A 152 -16.38 -0.86 1.64
N HIS A 153 -16.42 -0.77 2.95
CA HIS A 153 -15.51 -1.52 3.83
C HIS A 153 -15.68 -3.04 3.65
N ARG A 154 -16.90 -3.53 3.58
CA ARG A 154 -17.14 -4.97 3.36
C ARG A 154 -16.65 -5.43 1.99
N LEU A 155 -16.87 -4.65 0.94
CA LEU A 155 -16.34 -4.94 -0.40
C LEU A 155 -14.80 -4.94 -0.44
N ASN A 156 -14.14 -4.09 0.34
CA ASN A 156 -12.69 -4.13 0.47
C ASN A 156 -12.19 -5.37 1.22
N ILE A 157 -12.94 -5.84 2.22
CA ILE A 157 -12.66 -7.10 2.93
C ILE A 157 -12.87 -8.30 2.00
N ALA A 158 -13.88 -8.27 1.15
CA ALA A 158 -14.13 -9.35 0.17
C ALA A 158 -12.98 -9.55 -0.82
N LYS A 159 -12.18 -8.49 -1.09
CA LYS A 159 -11.00 -8.56 -1.97
C LYS A 159 -9.78 -9.22 -1.33
N LEU A 160 -9.78 -9.39 -0.02
CA LEU A 160 -8.69 -10.05 0.69
C LEU A 160 -8.71 -11.56 0.42
N ASP A 161 -7.57 -12.21 0.62
CA ASP A 161 -7.45 -13.66 0.59
C ASP A 161 -8.31 -14.25 1.72
N GLN A 162 -9.40 -14.91 1.35
CA GLN A 162 -10.41 -15.39 2.29
C GLN A 162 -9.90 -16.56 3.14
N GLU A 163 -8.97 -17.36 2.62
CA GLU A 163 -8.37 -18.47 3.38
C GLU A 163 -7.47 -17.92 4.49
N LYS A 164 -6.58 -16.99 4.16
CA LYS A 164 -5.73 -16.32 5.14
C LYS A 164 -6.52 -15.53 6.17
N LEU A 165 -7.58 -14.85 5.72
CA LEU A 165 -8.47 -14.11 6.62
C LEU A 165 -9.11 -15.05 7.64
N LYS A 166 -9.59 -16.23 7.21
CA LYS A 166 -10.19 -17.24 8.06
C LYS A 166 -9.16 -17.83 9.04
N GLU A 167 -7.97 -18.16 8.57
CA GLU A 167 -6.89 -18.65 9.43
C GLU A 167 -6.56 -17.67 10.55
N LYS A 168 -6.40 -16.37 10.21
CA LYS A 168 -6.11 -15.32 11.20
C LYS A 168 -7.26 -15.04 12.17
N GLN A 169 -8.51 -15.25 11.74
CA GLN A 169 -9.68 -15.13 12.63
C GLN A 169 -9.80 -16.30 13.61
N GLN A 170 -9.32 -17.49 13.24
CA GLN A 170 -9.31 -18.69 14.08
C GLN A 170 -8.10 -18.78 15.00
N ASP A 171 -7.11 -17.89 14.83
CA ASP A 171 -5.93 -17.81 15.68
C ASP A 171 -6.25 -17.05 16.96
N ASP A 172 -6.47 -17.77 18.06
CA ASP A 172 -6.77 -17.20 19.37
C ASP A 172 -5.68 -16.23 19.87
N ALA A 173 -4.44 -16.42 19.44
CA ALA A 173 -3.33 -15.56 19.81
C ALA A 173 -3.33 -14.24 19.04
N PHE A 174 -3.86 -14.22 17.82
CA PHE A 174 -3.85 -13.05 16.94
C PHE A 174 -4.99 -12.07 17.21
N GLN A 175 -6.21 -12.56 17.48
CA GLN A 175 -7.42 -11.78 17.74
C GLN A 175 -7.67 -10.67 16.70
N LEU A 176 -7.73 -11.04 15.43
CA LEU A 176 -7.98 -10.11 14.32
C LEU A 176 -9.28 -9.33 14.52
N THR A 177 -9.20 -8.01 14.54
CA THR A 177 -10.34 -7.12 14.74
C THR A 177 -10.78 -6.43 13.45
N LEU A 178 -12.02 -5.90 13.45
CA LEU A 178 -12.52 -5.07 12.35
C LEU A 178 -11.65 -3.81 12.12
N LYS A 179 -11.08 -3.26 13.19
CA LYS A 179 -10.14 -2.15 13.11
C LYS A 179 -8.91 -2.49 12.27
N ASP A 180 -8.37 -3.69 12.43
CA ASP A 180 -7.18 -4.13 11.69
C ASP A 180 -7.46 -4.23 10.19
N LEU A 181 -8.66 -4.71 9.84
CA LEU A 181 -9.10 -4.77 8.44
C LEU A 181 -9.22 -3.36 7.83
N TYR A 182 -9.70 -2.38 8.59
CA TYR A 182 -9.76 -0.98 8.15
C TYR A 182 -8.37 -0.33 8.06
N GLU A 183 -7.43 -0.73 8.91
CA GLU A 183 -6.03 -0.30 8.75
C GLU A 183 -5.44 -0.79 7.42
N LEU A 184 -5.66 -2.06 7.07
CA LEU A 184 -5.20 -2.62 5.80
C LEU A 184 -5.75 -1.87 4.58
N GLU A 185 -6.96 -1.33 4.64
CA GLU A 185 -7.58 -0.57 3.54
C GLU A 185 -6.82 0.71 3.16
N LYS A 186 -5.99 1.25 4.05
CA LYS A 186 -5.11 2.39 3.76
C LYS A 186 -4.08 2.10 2.66
N ILE A 187 -3.77 0.83 2.44
CA ILE A 187 -2.93 0.36 1.34
C ILE A 187 -3.82 0.12 0.11
N LYS A 188 -3.52 0.76 -1.01
CA LYS A 188 -4.31 0.61 -2.25
C LYS A 188 -4.15 -0.75 -2.91
N ASP A 189 -2.95 -1.31 -2.83
CA ASP A 189 -2.59 -2.58 -3.44
C ASP A 189 -3.12 -3.75 -2.61
N VAL A 190 -3.97 -4.59 -3.22
CA VAL A 190 -4.59 -5.73 -2.57
C VAL A 190 -3.58 -6.84 -2.27
N GLU A 191 -2.60 -7.07 -3.15
CA GLU A 191 -1.55 -8.07 -2.93
C GLU A 191 -0.71 -7.70 -1.70
N MET A 192 -0.35 -6.42 -1.57
CA MET A 192 0.35 -5.92 -0.39
C MET A 192 -0.49 -6.03 0.89
N ARG A 193 -1.80 -5.81 0.82
CA ARG A 193 -2.70 -6.05 1.96
C ARG A 193 -2.65 -7.51 2.42
N ASN A 194 -2.74 -8.44 1.47
CA ASN A 194 -2.67 -9.88 1.74
C ASN A 194 -1.30 -10.30 2.29
N GLU A 195 -0.21 -9.70 1.79
CA GLU A 195 1.13 -9.94 2.30
C GLU A 195 1.31 -9.46 3.74
N ILE A 196 0.76 -8.27 4.06
CA ILE A 196 0.78 -7.73 5.42
C ILE A 196 -0.05 -8.62 6.36
N LEU A 197 -1.26 -9.02 5.94
CA LEU A 197 -2.14 -9.91 6.72
C LEU A 197 -1.47 -11.26 7.02
N ASP A 198 -0.85 -11.86 6.03
CA ASP A 198 -0.15 -13.13 6.12
C ASP A 198 1.01 -13.08 7.14
N LYS A 199 1.87 -12.05 7.01
CA LYS A 199 3.09 -11.89 7.81
C LYS A 199 2.85 -11.31 9.20
N ALA A 200 1.68 -10.75 9.47
CA ALA A 200 1.39 -10.11 10.74
C ALA A 200 1.24 -11.15 11.86
N SER A 201 1.84 -10.87 13.00
CA SER A 201 1.78 -11.68 14.23
C SER A 201 0.84 -11.10 15.28
N SER A 202 0.34 -9.90 15.10
CA SER A 202 -0.59 -9.22 16.01
C SER A 202 -1.26 -8.03 15.35
N SER A 203 -2.35 -7.54 15.93
CA SER A 203 -3.01 -6.28 15.55
C SER A 203 -2.03 -5.09 15.50
N ARG A 204 -1.14 -4.98 16.50
CA ARG A 204 -0.11 -3.93 16.53
C ARG A 204 0.90 -4.07 15.40
N ASP A 205 1.23 -5.29 14.98
CA ASP A 205 2.14 -5.55 13.86
C ASP A 205 1.49 -5.15 12.51
N ILE A 206 0.18 -5.36 12.33
CA ILE A 206 -0.56 -4.84 11.16
C ILE A 206 -0.40 -3.33 11.07
N VAL A 207 -0.71 -2.60 12.14
CA VAL A 207 -0.62 -1.13 12.17
C VAL A 207 0.80 -0.67 11.81
N SER A 208 1.82 -1.31 12.40
CA SER A 208 3.23 -0.98 12.15
C SER A 208 3.62 -1.21 10.68
N ARG A 209 3.24 -2.35 10.09
CA ARG A 209 3.54 -2.69 8.70
C ARG A 209 2.83 -1.75 7.72
N VAL A 210 1.56 -1.47 7.96
CA VAL A 210 0.78 -0.51 7.16
C VAL A 210 1.43 0.87 7.20
N GLN A 211 1.81 1.36 8.39
CA GLN A 211 2.45 2.65 8.53
C GLN A 211 3.82 2.70 7.83
N ASN A 212 4.59 1.63 7.93
CA ASN A 212 5.87 1.50 7.23
C ASN A 212 5.68 1.54 5.71
N GLU A 213 4.67 0.83 5.18
CA GLU A 213 4.42 0.81 3.74
C GLU A 213 3.95 2.16 3.21
N ILE A 214 3.05 2.85 3.93
CA ILE A 214 2.64 4.23 3.61
C ILE A 214 3.85 5.17 3.60
N THR A 215 4.71 5.05 4.61
CA THR A 215 5.94 5.86 4.71
C THR A 215 6.89 5.58 3.55
N ASN A 216 7.09 4.32 3.19
CA ASN A 216 7.93 3.90 2.07
C ASN A 216 7.37 4.38 0.72
N ALA A 217 6.06 4.30 0.54
CA ALA A 217 5.39 4.81 -0.65
C ALA A 217 5.57 6.34 -0.77
N LYS A 218 5.38 7.10 0.33
CA LYS A 218 5.63 8.54 0.39
C LYS A 218 7.09 8.86 0.03
N LYS A 219 8.06 8.13 0.61
CA LYS A 219 9.49 8.31 0.30
C LYS A 219 9.79 8.08 -1.18
N LYS A 220 9.27 7.01 -1.78
CA LYS A 220 9.47 6.72 -3.22
C LYS A 220 8.89 7.83 -4.10
N GLU A 221 7.69 8.30 -3.78
CA GLU A 221 7.05 9.40 -4.53
C GLU A 221 7.84 10.70 -4.40
N ASN A 222 8.23 11.08 -3.18
CA ASN A 222 9.01 12.29 -2.92
C ASN A 222 10.40 12.24 -3.59
N ALA A 223 11.08 11.09 -3.52
CA ALA A 223 12.35 10.90 -4.23
C ALA A 223 12.18 11.07 -5.75
N LYS A 224 11.09 10.55 -6.33
CA LYS A 224 10.79 10.74 -7.76
C LYS A 224 10.57 12.23 -8.11
N LYS A 225 9.79 12.95 -7.30
CA LYS A 225 9.53 14.38 -7.48
C LYS A 225 10.81 15.20 -7.35
N LEU A 226 11.62 14.96 -6.32
CA LEU A 226 12.89 15.65 -6.08
C LEU A 226 13.90 15.41 -7.22
N LYS A 227 14.07 14.15 -7.65
CA LYS A 227 14.95 13.82 -8.79
C LYS A 227 14.54 14.55 -10.07
N ALA A 228 13.23 14.65 -10.33
CA ALA A 228 12.71 15.37 -11.50
C ALA A 228 13.03 16.89 -11.41
N LYS A 229 12.89 17.51 -10.22
CA LYS A 229 13.28 18.92 -9.98
C LYS A 229 14.78 19.11 -10.17
N LEU A 230 15.61 18.30 -9.55
CA LEU A 230 17.06 18.38 -9.64
C LEU A 230 17.59 18.17 -11.06
N LYS A 231 16.98 17.27 -11.83
CA LYS A 231 17.30 17.09 -13.25
C LYS A 231 17.03 18.34 -14.08
N LYS A 232 15.91 19.05 -13.82
CA LYS A 232 15.62 20.34 -14.48
C LYS A 232 16.62 21.43 -14.12
N MET A 233 17.21 21.35 -12.92
CA MET A 233 18.24 22.28 -12.42
C MET A 233 19.66 21.90 -12.87
N GLY A 234 19.84 20.85 -13.66
CA GLY A 234 21.15 20.39 -14.14
C GLY A 234 21.98 19.65 -13.10
N VAL A 235 21.38 19.23 -11.98
CA VAL A 235 22.07 18.44 -10.94
C VAL A 235 22.01 16.97 -11.34
N GLU A 236 23.16 16.36 -11.54
CA GLU A 236 23.28 14.96 -11.95
C GLU A 236 23.37 13.99 -10.76
N LYS A 237 23.18 12.71 -11.01
CA LYS A 237 23.38 11.67 -10.00
C LYS A 237 24.86 11.58 -9.62
N ALA A 238 25.12 11.43 -8.33
CA ALA A 238 26.49 11.22 -7.86
C ALA A 238 27.10 9.95 -8.46
N PRO A 239 28.38 9.96 -8.82
CA PRO A 239 29.07 8.78 -9.37
C PRO A 239 29.10 7.63 -8.36
N GLU A 240 29.17 6.40 -8.83
CA GLU A 240 29.15 5.20 -7.98
C GLU A 240 30.19 5.19 -6.86
N GLN A 241 31.36 5.78 -7.14
CA GLN A 241 32.42 5.94 -6.15
C GLN A 241 32.03 6.79 -4.94
N TYR A 242 30.96 7.59 -5.03
CA TYR A 242 30.49 8.42 -3.93
C TYR A 242 30.11 7.60 -2.70
N SER A 243 29.39 6.49 -2.88
CA SER A 243 28.96 5.61 -1.78
C SER A 243 30.12 5.08 -0.95
N GLN A 244 31.26 4.83 -1.56
CA GLN A 244 32.48 4.37 -0.89
C GLN A 244 33.32 5.53 -0.29
N GLN A 245 33.11 6.74 -0.75
CA GLN A 245 33.92 7.91 -0.41
C GLN A 245 33.20 8.93 0.45
N MET A 246 31.94 8.72 0.78
CA MET A 246 31.12 9.71 1.49
C MET A 246 31.66 10.08 2.88
N TYR A 247 32.42 9.17 3.52
CA TYR A 247 32.98 9.40 4.86
C TYR A 247 34.46 9.75 4.87
N ASN A 248 35.11 9.89 3.72
CA ASN A 248 36.57 10.12 3.67
C ASN A 248 36.96 11.60 3.46
N GLY A 249 36.04 12.53 3.67
CA GLY A 249 36.29 13.96 3.54
C GLY A 249 36.42 14.48 2.11
N LYS A 250 36.32 13.65 1.08
CA LYS A 250 36.41 14.07 -0.32
C LYS A 250 35.13 14.72 -0.86
N TRP A 251 34.02 14.56 -0.13
CA TRP A 251 32.72 15.10 -0.49
C TRP A 251 32.15 15.93 0.67
N LYS A 252 31.36 16.93 0.33
CA LYS A 252 30.64 17.77 1.28
C LYS A 252 29.15 17.74 0.93
N THR A 253 28.31 17.43 1.91
CA THR A 253 26.87 17.59 1.80
C THR A 253 26.54 19.08 1.86
N VAL A 254 25.76 19.53 0.90
CA VAL A 254 25.32 20.93 0.76
C VAL A 254 23.91 21.08 1.29
N ILE A 255 23.01 20.18 0.87
CA ILE A 255 21.61 20.16 1.28
C ILE A 255 21.24 18.71 1.58
N GLU A 256 20.44 18.51 2.61
CA GLU A 256 19.83 17.23 2.98
C GLU A 256 18.32 17.42 3.07
N ILE A 257 17.56 16.67 2.27
CA ILE A 257 16.10 16.72 2.22
C ILE A 257 15.58 15.39 2.68
N ASN A 258 14.86 15.36 3.79
CA ASN A 258 14.25 14.15 4.30
C ASN A 258 13.09 13.74 3.37
N LEU A 259 13.06 12.46 2.97
CA LEU A 259 12.05 11.93 2.04
C LEU A 259 10.67 11.77 2.68
N THR A 260 10.56 11.84 4.00
CA THR A 260 9.26 11.80 4.69
C THR A 260 8.58 13.17 4.76
N ASP A 261 9.34 14.25 4.60
CA ASP A 261 8.83 15.61 4.65
C ASP A 261 8.16 15.99 3.32
N ASP A 262 7.45 17.09 3.29
CA ASP A 262 6.87 17.57 2.05
C ASP A 262 7.97 18.10 1.12
N VAL A 263 7.81 17.80 -0.16
CA VAL A 263 8.80 18.24 -1.17
C VAL A 263 8.75 19.76 -1.30
N PRO A 264 9.84 20.49 -1.03
CA PRO A 264 9.85 21.93 -1.16
C PRO A 264 9.52 22.38 -2.58
N ASP A 265 8.74 23.44 -2.70
CA ASP A 265 8.36 23.99 -4.02
C ASP A 265 9.57 24.46 -4.80
N GLU A 266 10.50 25.11 -4.15
CA GLU A 266 11.78 25.55 -4.70
C GLU A 266 12.95 24.98 -3.89
N ILE A 267 14.02 24.61 -4.59
CA ILE A 267 15.27 24.16 -3.99
C ILE A 267 16.31 25.25 -4.29
N GLU A 268 16.64 26.04 -3.28
CA GLU A 268 17.69 27.04 -3.40
C GLU A 268 19.05 26.35 -3.35
N LEU A 269 19.75 26.34 -4.49
CA LEU A 269 21.11 25.84 -4.55
C LEU A 269 22.05 26.97 -4.18
N PRO A 270 22.95 26.78 -3.19
CA PRO A 270 23.89 27.81 -2.83
C PRO A 270 24.89 28.08 -3.95
N GLU A 271 25.31 29.34 -4.13
CA GLU A 271 26.38 29.71 -5.07
C GLU A 271 27.70 29.06 -4.65
N GLN A 272 28.05 27.95 -5.25
CA GLN A 272 29.31 27.25 -5.00
C GLN A 272 30.08 27.03 -6.29
N LYS A 273 31.42 27.18 -6.21
CA LYS A 273 32.33 26.80 -7.28
C LYS A 273 32.49 25.29 -7.31
N GLY A 274 31.74 24.61 -8.18
CA GLY A 274 31.83 23.17 -8.39
C GLY A 274 30.54 22.53 -8.85
N GLN A 275 30.68 21.41 -9.53
CA GLN A 275 29.52 20.63 -9.98
C GLN A 275 28.81 19.97 -8.77
N MET A 276 27.49 20.08 -8.71
CA MET A 276 26.67 19.49 -7.69
C MET A 276 26.08 18.17 -8.20
N TYR A 277 25.91 17.24 -7.31
CA TYR A 277 25.36 15.92 -7.58
C TYR A 277 24.32 15.58 -6.54
N TRP A 278 23.31 14.77 -6.90
CA TRP A 278 22.37 14.22 -5.93
C TRP A 278 22.70 12.75 -5.62
N TYR A 279 22.45 12.38 -4.37
CA TYR A 279 22.56 11.00 -3.87
C TYR A 279 21.35 10.68 -2.98
N GLU A 280 20.74 9.54 -3.22
CA GLU A 280 19.59 9.06 -2.45
C GLU A 280 20.04 8.03 -1.43
N THR A 281 19.58 8.20 -0.20
CA THR A 281 19.69 7.21 0.87
C THR A 281 18.30 6.64 1.17
N TRP A 282 18.20 5.71 2.10
CA TRP A 282 16.92 5.17 2.55
C TRP A 282 16.04 6.20 3.28
N ARG A 283 16.62 7.29 3.76
CA ARG A 283 15.96 8.30 4.58
C ARG A 283 15.86 9.67 3.88
N ASP A 284 16.89 10.06 3.17
CA ASP A 284 17.05 11.42 2.64
C ASP A 284 17.58 11.43 1.19
N LEU A 285 17.40 12.55 0.54
CA LEU A 285 18.07 12.88 -0.71
C LEU A 285 19.06 14.02 -0.42
N ARG A 286 20.34 13.80 -0.69
CA ARG A 286 21.43 14.72 -0.44
C ARG A 286 21.92 15.37 -1.72
N ILE A 287 22.16 16.66 -1.67
CA ILE A 287 22.91 17.38 -2.70
C ILE A 287 24.33 17.53 -2.20
N VAL A 288 25.27 17.06 -2.97
CA VAL A 288 26.68 16.93 -2.59
C VAL A 288 27.58 17.55 -3.62
N THR A 289 28.73 18.04 -3.19
CA THR A 289 29.80 18.55 -4.05
C THR A 289 31.13 17.94 -3.65
N LYS A 290 32.10 17.91 -4.57
CA LYS A 290 33.49 17.54 -4.22
C LYS A 290 34.06 18.55 -3.25
N ALA A 291 34.59 18.10 -2.13
CA ALA A 291 35.28 18.96 -1.19
C ALA A 291 36.49 19.64 -1.90
N PRO A 292 36.71 20.91 -1.70
CA PRO A 292 37.92 21.54 -2.20
C PRO A 292 39.14 20.78 -1.66
N LYS A 293 40.11 20.50 -2.53
CA LYS A 293 41.36 19.87 -2.08
C LYS A 293 41.97 20.75 -1.01
N GLU A 294 41.94 20.36 0.24
CA GLU A 294 42.70 21.00 1.29
C GLU A 294 44.17 20.99 0.84
N LYS A 295 44.73 22.18 0.65
CA LYS A 295 46.18 22.30 0.54
C LYS A 295 46.73 21.78 1.87
N LYS A 296 47.31 20.59 1.86
CA LYS A 296 47.99 20.05 3.02
C LYS A 296 48.90 21.16 3.54
N LYS A 297 48.71 21.60 4.78
CA LYS A 297 49.69 22.48 5.41
C LYS A 297 51.04 21.76 5.30
N PRO A 298 52.07 22.45 4.75
CA PRO A 298 53.37 21.81 4.56
C PRO A 298 53.84 21.27 5.89
N THR A 299 54.38 20.08 5.92
CA THR A 299 54.92 19.45 7.11
C THR A 299 56.12 20.28 7.61
N LYS A 300 56.44 20.19 8.91
CA LYS A 300 57.63 20.87 9.48
C LYS A 300 58.88 20.56 8.69
N GLU A 301 59.01 19.34 8.15
CA GLU A 301 60.14 18.90 7.30
C GLU A 301 60.15 19.62 5.92
N GLU A 302 58.96 19.78 5.28
CA GLU A 302 58.86 20.50 4.00
C GLU A 302 59.10 21.99 4.15
N LEU A 303 58.69 22.58 5.29
CA LEU A 303 59.02 23.98 5.61
C LEU A 303 60.52 24.15 5.87
N ALA A 304 61.14 23.24 6.63
CA ALA A 304 62.59 23.26 6.90
C ALA A 304 63.40 23.09 5.57
N LYS A 305 62.93 22.18 4.69
CA LYS A 305 63.60 22.00 3.38
C LYS A 305 63.46 23.22 2.48
N LYS A 306 62.31 23.87 2.43
CA LYS A 306 62.13 25.13 1.68
C LYS A 306 63.00 26.26 2.23
N GLU A 307 63.17 26.35 3.54
CA GLU A 307 64.01 27.33 4.16
C GLU A 307 65.50 27.07 3.90
N GLN A 308 65.91 25.81 3.91
CA GLN A 308 67.26 25.38 3.55
C GLN A 308 67.57 25.67 2.07
N ASP A 309 66.62 25.38 1.16
CA ASP A 309 66.75 25.68 -0.27
C ASP A 309 66.84 27.21 -0.53
N ARG A 310 66.06 28.01 0.25
CA ARG A 310 66.18 29.50 0.17
C ARG A 310 67.50 29.95 0.63
N LYS A 311 68.00 29.53 1.80
CA LYS A 311 69.32 29.84 2.32
C LYS A 311 70.41 29.43 1.36
N SER A 312 70.32 28.26 0.76
CA SER A 312 71.30 27.79 -0.22
C SER A 312 71.33 28.60 -1.50
N LYS A 313 70.17 29.12 -1.98
CA LYS A 313 70.15 30.06 -3.11
C LYS A 313 70.72 31.40 -2.75
N GLU A 314 70.39 31.94 -1.59
CA GLU A 314 70.97 33.20 -1.09
C GLU A 314 72.52 33.11 -0.99
N VAL A 315 73.04 32.05 -0.41
CA VAL A 315 74.50 31.79 -0.32
C VAL A 315 75.11 31.70 -1.71
N LYS A 316 74.48 31.03 -2.67
CA LYS A 316 74.98 30.95 -4.06
C LYS A 316 75.03 32.37 -4.72
N GLU A 317 74.01 33.21 -4.51
CA GLU A 317 74.01 34.57 -5.05
C GLU A 317 75.09 35.46 -4.41
N ILE A 318 75.25 35.36 -3.09
CA ILE A 318 76.32 36.08 -2.38
C ILE A 318 77.72 35.66 -2.88
N LEU A 319 77.92 34.33 -3.04
CA LEU A 319 79.21 33.84 -3.57
C LEU A 319 79.43 34.27 -5.00
N LYS A 320 78.39 34.24 -5.87
CA LYS A 320 78.48 34.70 -7.26
C LYS A 320 78.82 36.26 -7.30
N GLY A 321 78.10 37.01 -6.47
CA GLY A 321 78.37 38.46 -6.36
C GLY A 321 79.77 38.79 -5.78
N SER A 322 80.27 38.03 -4.82
CA SER A 322 81.60 38.17 -4.27
C SER A 322 82.71 37.77 -5.28
N ALA A 323 82.47 36.72 -6.04
CA ALA A 323 83.38 36.29 -7.12
C ALA A 323 83.49 37.36 -8.24
N ALA A 324 82.33 37.95 -8.61
CA ALA A 324 82.30 39.04 -9.58
C ALA A 324 83.05 40.26 -9.08
N ARG A 325 82.84 40.69 -7.84
CA ARG A 325 83.58 41.82 -7.22
C ARG A 325 85.07 41.54 -7.12
N ARG A 326 85.49 40.33 -6.75
CA ARG A 326 86.91 39.94 -6.75
C ARG A 326 87.55 40.07 -8.16
N LYS A 327 86.82 39.57 -9.17
CA LYS A 327 87.26 39.68 -10.55
C LYS A 327 87.41 41.09 -11.03
N ASP A 328 86.39 41.94 -10.70
CA ASP A 328 86.42 43.35 -11.03
C ASP A 328 87.56 44.10 -10.31
N PHE A 329 87.79 43.78 -9.04
CA PHE A 329 88.91 44.31 -8.26
C PHE A 329 90.28 43.91 -8.84
N ILE A 330 90.45 42.61 -9.11
CA ILE A 330 91.67 42.09 -9.74
C ILE A 330 91.90 42.76 -11.12
N SER A 331 90.83 42.83 -11.92
CA SER A 331 90.93 43.52 -13.24
C SER A 331 91.24 45.00 -13.11
N GLY A 332 90.72 45.68 -12.09
CA GLY A 332 91.03 47.08 -11.77
C GLY A 332 92.48 47.30 -11.38
N ILE A 333 93.11 46.39 -10.64
CA ILE A 333 94.50 46.41 -10.31
C ILE A 333 95.35 46.20 -11.57
N ILE A 334 95.04 45.13 -12.37
CA ILE A 334 95.81 44.83 -13.59
C ILE A 334 95.73 45.96 -14.61
N SER A 335 94.56 46.62 -14.71
CA SER A 335 94.37 47.75 -15.64
C SER A 335 94.92 49.13 -15.12
N GLY A 336 95.47 49.13 -13.93
CA GLY A 336 96.00 50.36 -13.30
C GLY A 336 94.91 51.32 -12.76
N LYS A 337 93.66 50.95 -12.79
CA LYS A 337 92.52 51.73 -12.27
C LYS A 337 92.42 51.74 -10.72
N ILE A 338 93.01 50.70 -10.09
CA ILE A 338 93.11 50.57 -8.65
C ILE A 338 94.61 50.42 -8.32
N PRO A 339 95.19 51.28 -7.48
CA PRO A 339 96.61 51.21 -7.14
C PRO A 339 96.89 49.93 -6.37
N ALA A 340 97.89 49.18 -6.80
CA ALA A 340 98.41 48.04 -6.04
C ALA A 340 99.02 48.55 -4.75
N LEU A 341 98.66 47.99 -3.60
CA LEU A 341 99.34 48.28 -2.35
C LEU A 341 100.81 47.94 -2.51
N LYS A 342 101.66 48.95 -2.38
CA LYS A 342 103.07 48.72 -2.26
C LYS A 342 103.34 48.07 -0.92
N ASP A 343 103.97 46.95 -0.96
CA ASP A 343 104.46 46.29 0.25
C ASP A 343 105.56 47.23 0.87
N GLU A 344 105.10 48.03 1.80
CA GLU A 344 106.01 48.63 2.79
C GLU A 344 105.42 48.23 4.15
N ASN A 345 106.00 47.22 4.75
CA ASN A 345 105.89 46.62 6.08
C ASN A 345 105.24 45.22 6.04
N VAL A 346 106.07 44.26 5.82
CA VAL A 346 106.01 42.94 6.48
C VAL A 346 107.05 43.05 7.61
#